data_227df73c3ebb8e2ab655a9c0de89ff80
#
_entry.id   227df73c3ebb8e2ab655a9c0de89ff80
#
_cell.length_a   1.000
_cell.length_b   1.000
_cell.length_c   1.000
_cell.angle_alpha   90.00
_cell.angle_beta   90.00
_cell.angle_gamma   90.00
#
_symmetry.space_group_name_H-M   'P 1'
#
loop_
_entity.id
_entity.type
_entity.pdbx_description
1 polymer ?
#
loop_
_entity_poly.entity_id
_entity_poly.type
_entity_poly.pdbx_seq_one_letter_code
_entity_poly.pdbx_strand_id
1 'polypeptide(L)'
;MDLFDPRYTCRPDEALLYRRGDPNDVRLGEVVRIAAADYSGAQVVIVGCPQDEGVRRNGGRAGAAAAPTEIRRALYKLSINSIASVRLFDLGDIIIQPTLEETHDLHQQVVRQIVEDGKRLIVLGGGNDIAYPDCASLAQAGHSDALAFNIDAHLDVRADLIRNSGTPYRQLLEEGCIAPDNLFEIGYQPFANSPVYERYLRDRGAHLVSLDQLRTRKISRIFSHFLRLPTLVISDSDEEVSMEPIWQARASILPPIFWGFDLDVVCAADAPGVSAPNPIGMTGDELCQIASIAGFDRRTRIVEFSEVNPSYDVDGRTARLTAVAIWHVLAGMARYL
;
A
#
# COMPACT_ATOMS: atom_id res chain seq x y z
N MET A 1 -14.22 13.84 -12.33
CA MET A 1 -14.97 12.55 -12.32
C MET A 1 -15.91 12.56 -11.12
N ASP A 2 -17.13 11.99 -11.22
CA ASP A 2 -17.97 11.76 -10.04
C ASP A 2 -17.63 10.40 -9.45
N LEU A 3 -16.92 10.40 -8.32
CA LEU A 3 -16.49 9.16 -7.62
C LEU A 3 -17.66 8.31 -7.10
N PHE A 4 -18.87 8.86 -7.02
CA PHE A 4 -20.04 8.17 -6.49
C PHE A 4 -20.98 7.65 -7.59
N ASP A 5 -20.60 7.81 -8.85
CA ASP A 5 -21.34 7.22 -9.96
C ASP A 5 -21.22 5.68 -9.91
N PRO A 6 -22.34 4.94 -9.88
CA PRO A 6 -22.32 3.48 -9.77
C PRO A 6 -21.70 2.76 -10.96
N ARG A 7 -21.35 3.47 -12.03
CA ARG A 7 -20.55 2.94 -13.14
C ARG A 7 -19.07 2.83 -12.78
N TYR A 8 -18.59 3.53 -11.77
CA TYR A 8 -17.17 3.63 -11.43
C TYR A 8 -16.85 2.97 -10.10
N THR A 9 -17.69 3.19 -9.08
CA THR A 9 -17.50 2.63 -7.73
C THR A 9 -18.79 2.06 -7.16
N CYS A 10 -18.66 1.08 -6.29
CA CYS A 10 -19.74 0.58 -5.45
C CYS A 10 -19.40 0.82 -3.98
N ARG A 11 -20.40 1.21 -3.19
CA ARG A 11 -20.24 1.43 -1.75
C ARG A 11 -19.82 0.15 -1.04
N PRO A 12 -19.10 0.25 0.08
CA PRO A 12 -18.81 -0.93 0.90
C PRO A 12 -20.10 -1.50 1.46
N ASP A 13 -20.13 -2.81 1.65
CA ASP A 13 -21.26 -3.46 2.33
C ASP A 13 -21.32 -2.99 3.80
N GLU A 14 -22.43 -2.40 4.20
CA GLU A 14 -22.65 -1.92 5.57
C GLU A 14 -22.55 -3.04 6.62
N ALA A 15 -22.79 -4.30 6.22
CA ALA A 15 -22.61 -5.45 7.10
C ALA A 15 -21.14 -5.67 7.54
N LEU A 16 -20.18 -5.07 6.85
CA LEU A 16 -18.76 -5.09 7.24
C LEU A 16 -18.46 -4.11 8.39
N LEU A 17 -19.30 -3.09 8.60
CA LEU A 17 -19.11 -2.06 9.63
C LEU A 17 -19.34 -2.66 11.02
N TYR A 18 -18.30 -3.26 11.57
CA TYR A 18 -18.37 -3.85 12.91
C TYR A 18 -18.63 -2.77 13.96
N ARG A 19 -19.65 -3.01 14.79
CA ARG A 19 -20.04 -2.14 15.91
C ARG A 19 -20.02 -2.94 17.22
N ARG A 20 -19.21 -2.48 18.16
CA ARG A 20 -19.18 -3.07 19.50
C ARG A 20 -20.24 -2.46 20.40
N GLY A 21 -20.54 -1.19 20.21
CA GLY A 21 -21.53 -0.45 21.01
C GLY A 21 -21.04 -0.13 22.42
N ASP A 22 -19.75 -0.20 22.67
CA ASP A 22 -19.14 0.15 23.95
C ASP A 22 -18.39 1.49 23.82
N PRO A 23 -18.83 2.56 24.50
CA PRO A 23 -18.18 3.87 24.39
C PRO A 23 -16.73 3.89 24.91
N ASN A 24 -16.33 2.90 25.71
CA ASN A 24 -14.97 2.76 26.22
C ASN A 24 -14.07 1.90 25.30
N ASP A 25 -14.66 1.27 24.26
CA ASP A 25 -13.93 0.39 23.34
C ASP A 25 -14.47 0.56 21.91
N VAL A 26 -14.40 1.79 21.41
CA VAL A 26 -14.88 2.17 20.08
C VAL A 26 -14.05 1.51 19.00
N ARG A 27 -14.70 0.97 17.99
CA ARG A 27 -14.06 0.27 16.85
C ARG A 27 -14.08 1.12 15.60
N LEU A 28 -13.12 0.84 14.70
CA LEU A 28 -12.96 1.61 13.46
C LEU A 28 -14.22 1.57 12.60
N GLY A 29 -14.95 0.45 12.56
CA GLY A 29 -16.24 0.34 11.85
C GLY A 29 -17.37 1.22 12.43
N GLU A 30 -17.20 1.80 13.62
CA GLU A 30 -18.17 2.73 14.22
C GLU A 30 -17.90 4.20 13.82
N VAL A 31 -16.69 4.50 13.34
CA VAL A 31 -16.25 5.88 13.03
C VAL A 31 -15.95 6.13 11.56
N VAL A 32 -15.64 5.09 10.78
CA VAL A 32 -15.43 5.21 9.33
C VAL A 32 -16.68 5.74 8.66
N ARG A 33 -16.52 6.67 7.72
CA ARG A 33 -17.62 7.28 6.96
C ARG A 33 -17.73 6.64 5.59
N ILE A 34 -18.98 6.46 5.11
CA ILE A 34 -19.29 5.86 3.80
C ILE A 34 -20.31 6.66 3.00
N ALA A 35 -20.97 7.66 3.61
CA ALA A 35 -21.95 8.47 2.90
C ALA A 35 -21.25 9.55 2.06
N ALA A 36 -21.64 9.70 0.80
CA ALA A 36 -21.01 10.64 -0.14
C ALA A 36 -20.89 12.07 0.42
N ALA A 37 -21.84 12.52 1.23
CA ALA A 37 -21.80 13.83 1.89
C ALA A 37 -20.60 14.01 2.83
N ASP A 38 -20.02 12.92 3.37
CA ASP A 38 -18.91 12.97 4.31
C ASP A 38 -17.54 13.02 3.61
N TYR A 39 -17.49 12.74 2.29
CA TYR A 39 -16.24 12.66 1.53
C TYR A 39 -15.41 13.93 1.58
N SER A 40 -16.06 15.10 1.48
CA SER A 40 -15.35 16.39 1.50
C SER A 40 -14.53 16.60 2.78
N GLY A 41 -15.04 16.10 3.90
CA GLY A 41 -14.36 16.18 5.21
C GLY A 41 -13.29 15.12 5.45
N ALA A 42 -13.18 14.11 4.57
CA ALA A 42 -12.21 13.05 4.72
C ALA A 42 -10.76 13.52 4.56
N GLN A 43 -9.84 12.91 5.28
CA GLN A 43 -8.38 13.10 5.14
C GLN A 43 -7.74 11.88 4.48
N VAL A 44 -8.24 10.69 4.79
CA VAL A 44 -7.79 9.41 4.25
C VAL A 44 -8.98 8.70 3.64
N VAL A 45 -8.81 8.19 2.42
CA VAL A 45 -9.82 7.43 1.68
C VAL A 45 -9.35 5.99 1.52
N ILE A 46 -10.24 5.04 1.74
CA ILE A 46 -10.03 3.63 1.39
C ILE A 46 -10.75 3.36 0.06
N VAL A 47 -10.09 2.66 -0.86
CA VAL A 47 -10.69 2.12 -2.08
C VAL A 47 -10.23 0.69 -2.31
N GLY A 48 -11.11 -0.19 -2.77
CA GLY A 48 -10.77 -1.55 -3.13
C GLY A 48 -10.73 -1.77 -4.64
N CYS A 49 -9.87 -2.69 -5.08
CA CYS A 49 -9.81 -3.20 -6.46
C CYS A 49 -9.95 -4.74 -6.43
N PRO A 50 -11.18 -5.28 -6.39
CA PRO A 50 -11.46 -6.71 -6.19
C PRO A 50 -11.25 -7.51 -7.49
N GLN A 51 -10.00 -7.60 -7.97
CA GLN A 51 -9.63 -8.35 -9.17
C GLN A 51 -8.38 -9.21 -8.93
N ASP A 52 -8.25 -10.34 -9.65
CA ASP A 52 -7.08 -11.21 -9.61
C ASP A 52 -6.67 -11.76 -10.99
N GLU A 53 -7.09 -11.09 -12.04
CA GLU A 53 -6.74 -11.48 -13.41
C GLU A 53 -5.23 -11.33 -13.66
N GLY A 54 -4.59 -10.29 -13.09
CA GLY A 54 -3.15 -10.14 -13.14
C GLY A 54 -2.39 -11.31 -12.51
N VAL A 55 -2.90 -11.80 -11.38
CA VAL A 55 -2.37 -13.00 -10.69
C VAL A 55 -2.51 -14.24 -11.58
N ARG A 56 -3.68 -14.43 -12.20
CA ARG A 56 -3.93 -15.57 -13.10
C ARG A 56 -3.01 -15.57 -14.32
N ARG A 57 -2.82 -14.41 -14.94
CA ARG A 57 -1.93 -14.23 -16.08
C ARG A 57 -0.48 -14.52 -15.73
N ASN A 58 -0.06 -14.25 -14.49
CA ASN A 58 1.26 -14.56 -13.97
C ASN A 58 1.44 -16.02 -13.51
N GLY A 59 0.37 -16.82 -13.54
CA GLY A 59 0.38 -18.20 -13.06
C GLY A 59 0.32 -18.35 -11.54
N GLY A 60 -0.01 -17.28 -10.82
CA GLY A 60 -0.22 -17.27 -9.36
C GLY A 60 -1.57 -17.91 -8.96
N ARG A 61 -1.74 -18.12 -7.65
CA ARG A 61 -2.98 -18.70 -7.10
C ARG A 61 -4.09 -17.65 -7.09
N ALA A 62 -5.16 -17.86 -7.86
CA ALA A 62 -6.33 -16.99 -7.88
C ALA A 62 -7.06 -16.98 -6.52
N GLY A 63 -7.76 -15.88 -6.21
CA GLY A 63 -8.53 -15.67 -4.98
C GLY A 63 -8.32 -14.29 -4.35
N ALA A 64 -7.34 -13.52 -4.84
CA ALA A 64 -7.05 -12.18 -4.31
C ALA A 64 -8.19 -11.18 -4.56
N ALA A 65 -9.09 -11.42 -5.50
CA ALA A 65 -10.27 -10.59 -5.71
C ALA A 65 -11.17 -10.44 -4.46
N ALA A 66 -11.10 -11.40 -3.51
CA ALA A 66 -11.84 -11.33 -2.26
C ALA A 66 -11.12 -10.52 -1.15
N ALA A 67 -9.87 -10.11 -1.38
CA ALA A 67 -9.05 -9.44 -0.37
C ALA A 67 -9.67 -8.14 0.18
N PRO A 68 -10.20 -7.21 -0.64
CA PRO A 68 -10.76 -5.96 -0.12
C PRO A 68 -11.85 -6.17 0.93
N THR A 69 -12.72 -7.16 0.73
CA THR A 69 -13.78 -7.52 1.69
C THR A 69 -13.22 -8.08 2.99
N GLU A 70 -12.28 -9.04 2.92
CA GLU A 70 -11.76 -9.70 4.12
C GLU A 70 -10.82 -8.79 4.92
N ILE A 71 -10.06 -7.91 4.24
CA ILE A 71 -9.27 -6.88 4.92
C ILE A 71 -10.17 -5.91 5.68
N ARG A 72 -11.26 -5.40 5.06
CA ARG A 72 -12.25 -4.53 5.73
C ARG A 72 -12.87 -5.21 6.94
N ARG A 73 -13.26 -6.47 6.79
CA ARG A 73 -13.84 -7.29 7.88
C ARG A 73 -12.91 -7.39 9.09
N ALA A 74 -11.61 -7.45 8.88
CA ALA A 74 -10.61 -7.45 9.94
C ALA A 74 -10.35 -6.03 10.48
N LEU A 75 -10.16 -5.05 9.59
CA LEU A 75 -9.80 -3.68 9.90
C LEU A 75 -10.86 -2.99 10.78
N TYR A 76 -12.14 -3.16 10.44
CA TYR A 76 -13.22 -2.49 11.16
C TYR A 76 -13.46 -3.02 12.59
N LYS A 77 -12.83 -4.14 12.94
CA LYS A 77 -12.81 -4.66 14.32
C LYS A 77 -11.69 -4.07 15.19
N LEU A 78 -10.76 -3.32 14.61
CA LEU A 78 -9.64 -2.75 15.37
C LEU A 78 -10.10 -1.52 16.17
N SER A 79 -9.42 -1.27 17.29
CA SER A 79 -9.68 -0.10 18.14
C SER A 79 -9.21 1.18 17.46
N ILE A 80 -9.91 2.29 17.68
CA ILE A 80 -9.54 3.61 17.17
C ILE A 80 -8.43 4.28 17.97
N ASN A 81 -8.11 3.83 19.16
CA ASN A 81 -7.13 4.34 20.09
C ASN A 81 -6.25 5.51 19.52
N SER A 82 -5.07 5.18 18.96
CA SER A 82 -4.13 6.20 18.42
C SER A 82 -4.55 6.83 17.09
N ILE A 83 -5.68 6.42 16.49
CA ILE A 83 -6.14 6.88 15.17
C ILE A 83 -7.43 7.70 15.21
N ALA A 84 -7.91 8.05 16.40
CA ALA A 84 -9.20 8.73 16.59
C ALA A 84 -9.28 10.12 15.90
N SER A 85 -8.13 10.77 15.65
CA SER A 85 -8.07 12.07 14.95
C SER A 85 -8.22 11.95 13.43
N VAL A 86 -8.00 10.75 12.86
CA VAL A 86 -8.03 10.53 11.41
C VAL A 86 -9.48 10.46 10.91
N ARG A 87 -9.85 11.38 10.04
CA ARG A 87 -11.15 11.33 9.36
C ARG A 87 -11.07 10.38 8.17
N LEU A 88 -11.46 9.12 8.41
CA LEU A 88 -11.41 8.03 7.44
C LEU A 88 -12.74 7.93 6.69
N PHE A 89 -12.63 7.79 5.38
CA PHE A 89 -13.75 7.55 4.47
C PHE A 89 -13.50 6.27 3.67
N ASP A 90 -14.47 5.38 3.58
CA ASP A 90 -14.41 4.23 2.69
C ASP A 90 -15.30 4.49 1.47
N LEU A 91 -14.66 4.60 0.31
CA LEU A 91 -15.33 4.79 -0.98
C LEU A 91 -16.01 3.50 -1.47
N GLY A 92 -15.55 2.35 -0.97
CA GLY A 92 -15.93 1.03 -1.47
C GLY A 92 -14.96 0.51 -2.52
N ASP A 93 -15.48 -0.21 -3.49
CA ASP A 93 -14.68 -0.87 -4.52
C ASP A 93 -14.90 -0.25 -5.89
N ILE A 94 -13.89 -0.26 -6.75
CA ILE A 94 -14.08 0.07 -8.18
C ILE A 94 -14.90 -1.03 -8.86
N ILE A 95 -15.60 -0.66 -9.91
CA ILE A 95 -16.35 -1.61 -10.76
C ILE A 95 -15.38 -2.30 -11.70
N ILE A 96 -15.27 -3.62 -11.57
CA ILE A 96 -14.39 -4.42 -12.45
C ILE A 96 -14.93 -4.38 -13.87
N GLN A 97 -14.04 -4.09 -14.83
CA GLN A 97 -14.33 -3.98 -16.23
C GLN A 97 -14.11 -5.32 -16.95
N PRO A 98 -14.55 -5.46 -18.23
CA PRO A 98 -14.41 -6.71 -18.97
C PRO A 98 -12.97 -7.19 -19.16
N THR A 99 -12.00 -6.28 -19.20
CA THR A 99 -10.57 -6.59 -19.31
C THR A 99 -9.79 -6.03 -18.12
N LEU A 100 -8.62 -6.59 -17.85
CA LEU A 100 -7.71 -6.08 -16.82
C LEU A 100 -7.26 -4.66 -17.14
N GLU A 101 -6.96 -4.40 -18.41
CA GLU A 101 -6.50 -3.10 -18.90
C GLU A 101 -7.56 -2.02 -18.68
N GLU A 102 -8.82 -2.30 -19.02
CA GLU A 102 -9.95 -1.37 -18.76
C GLU A 102 -10.19 -1.18 -17.26
N THR A 103 -9.98 -2.23 -16.46
CA THR A 103 -10.05 -2.14 -14.98
C THR A 103 -8.94 -1.22 -14.45
N HIS A 104 -7.71 -1.37 -14.94
CA HIS A 104 -6.60 -0.49 -14.58
C HIS A 104 -6.86 0.97 -14.98
N ASP A 105 -7.40 1.19 -16.17
CA ASP A 105 -7.71 2.54 -16.67
C ASP A 105 -8.77 3.23 -15.81
N LEU A 106 -9.82 2.51 -15.40
CA LEU A 106 -10.83 3.04 -14.48
C LEU A 106 -10.25 3.28 -13.09
N HIS A 107 -9.49 2.30 -12.55
CA HIS A 107 -8.86 2.41 -11.25
C HIS A 107 -7.94 3.64 -11.18
N GLN A 108 -7.10 3.81 -12.20
CA GLN A 108 -6.21 4.95 -12.31
C GLN A 108 -6.96 6.29 -12.31
N GLN A 109 -8.09 6.38 -13.01
CA GLN A 109 -8.90 7.60 -13.02
C GLN A 109 -9.49 7.90 -11.64
N VAL A 110 -9.99 6.88 -10.93
CA VAL A 110 -10.53 7.02 -9.57
C VAL A 110 -9.44 7.47 -8.59
N VAL A 111 -8.30 6.79 -8.60
CA VAL A 111 -7.15 7.11 -7.73
C VAL A 111 -6.63 8.51 -8.00
N ARG A 112 -6.46 8.87 -9.28
CA ARG A 112 -6.04 10.22 -9.67
C ARG A 112 -6.98 11.29 -9.13
N GLN A 113 -8.30 11.10 -9.25
CA GLN A 113 -9.27 12.07 -8.74
C GLN A 113 -9.14 12.25 -7.22
N ILE A 114 -8.95 11.16 -6.45
CA ILE A 114 -8.78 11.22 -5.00
C ILE A 114 -7.48 11.97 -4.63
N VAL A 115 -6.40 11.76 -5.39
CA VAL A 115 -5.12 12.49 -5.21
C VAL A 115 -5.30 13.98 -5.53
N GLU A 116 -5.97 14.33 -6.64
CA GLU A 116 -6.28 15.71 -7.05
C GLU A 116 -7.16 16.42 -6.01
N ASP A 117 -8.06 15.69 -5.32
CA ASP A 117 -8.87 16.20 -4.21
C ASP A 117 -8.04 16.41 -2.92
N GLY A 118 -6.72 16.19 -2.97
CA GLY A 118 -5.80 16.40 -1.85
C GLY A 118 -5.88 15.36 -0.74
N LYS A 119 -6.55 14.23 -0.99
CA LYS A 119 -6.70 13.15 0.00
C LYS A 119 -5.46 12.24 0.00
N ARG A 120 -5.29 11.49 1.09
CA ARG A 120 -4.41 10.32 1.14
C ARG A 120 -5.23 9.07 0.87
N LEU A 121 -4.59 8.08 0.28
CA LEU A 121 -5.28 6.88 -0.17
C LEU A 121 -4.69 5.64 0.45
N ILE A 122 -5.56 4.74 0.89
CA ILE A 122 -5.25 3.35 1.20
C ILE A 122 -5.97 2.49 0.17
N VAL A 123 -5.21 1.76 -0.64
CA VAL A 123 -5.73 0.84 -1.65
C VAL A 123 -5.73 -0.57 -1.09
N LEU A 124 -6.88 -1.22 -1.19
CA LEU A 124 -7.04 -2.63 -0.86
C LEU A 124 -7.06 -3.41 -2.17
N GLY A 125 -5.94 -4.01 -2.52
CA GLY A 125 -5.77 -4.70 -3.79
C GLY A 125 -6.37 -6.08 -3.84
N GLY A 126 -6.41 -6.54 -5.06
CA GLY A 126 -6.31 -7.89 -5.53
C GLY A 126 -4.85 -8.25 -5.80
N GLY A 127 -4.49 -8.45 -7.09
CA GLY A 127 -3.11 -8.73 -7.48
C GLY A 127 -2.20 -7.49 -7.48
N ASN A 128 -0.89 -7.70 -7.41
CA ASN A 128 0.11 -6.62 -7.39
C ASN A 128 0.20 -5.81 -8.69
N ASP A 129 -0.47 -6.25 -9.77
CA ASP A 129 -0.60 -5.48 -11.02
C ASP A 129 -1.23 -4.10 -10.83
N ILE A 130 -2.00 -3.88 -9.75
CA ILE A 130 -2.60 -2.57 -9.43
C ILE A 130 -1.58 -1.52 -9.00
N ALA A 131 -0.36 -1.91 -8.62
CA ALA A 131 0.72 -0.97 -8.33
C ALA A 131 1.02 -0.06 -9.53
N TYR A 132 0.79 -0.56 -10.77
CA TYR A 132 0.93 0.27 -11.97
C TYR A 132 -0.10 1.42 -12.00
N PRO A 133 -1.42 1.21 -12.02
CA PRO A 133 -2.38 2.31 -12.06
C PRO A 133 -2.33 3.21 -10.83
N ASP A 134 -2.01 2.68 -9.66
CA ASP A 134 -1.89 3.46 -8.42
C ASP A 134 -0.72 4.45 -8.49
N CYS A 135 0.47 3.98 -8.78
CA CYS A 135 1.66 4.83 -8.86
C CYS A 135 1.60 5.78 -10.08
N ALA A 136 1.13 5.31 -11.24
CA ALA A 136 0.97 6.14 -12.43
C ALA A 136 -0.03 7.29 -12.22
N SER A 137 -0.99 7.13 -11.32
CA SER A 137 -1.94 8.19 -10.93
C SER A 137 -1.24 9.42 -10.34
N LEU A 138 -0.14 9.23 -9.59
CA LEU A 138 0.67 10.34 -9.08
C LEU A 138 1.33 11.12 -10.21
N ALA A 139 1.92 10.42 -11.19
CA ALA A 139 2.55 11.07 -12.35
C ALA A 139 1.52 11.87 -13.15
N GLN A 140 0.31 11.32 -13.36
CA GLN A 140 -0.78 12.00 -14.06
C GLN A 140 -1.37 13.19 -13.29
N ALA A 141 -1.29 13.16 -11.96
CA ALA A 141 -1.64 14.30 -11.10
C ALA A 141 -0.53 15.37 -11.02
N GLY A 142 0.53 15.25 -11.84
CA GLY A 142 1.63 16.22 -11.91
C GLY A 142 2.83 15.88 -11.02
N HIS A 143 2.92 14.68 -10.48
CA HIS A 143 3.95 14.23 -9.56
C HIS A 143 4.87 13.18 -10.19
N SER A 144 5.47 13.46 -11.37
CA SER A 144 6.42 12.56 -12.04
C SER A 144 7.73 12.35 -11.28
N ASP A 145 7.97 13.15 -10.24
CA ASP A 145 9.11 13.03 -9.32
C ASP A 145 8.82 12.15 -8.10
N ALA A 146 7.64 11.51 -8.03
CA ALA A 146 7.24 10.67 -6.91
C ALA A 146 8.27 9.58 -6.59
N LEU A 147 8.44 9.28 -5.30
CA LEU A 147 9.18 8.11 -4.84
C LEU A 147 8.23 6.91 -4.79
N ALA A 148 8.69 5.76 -5.27
CA ALA A 148 7.94 4.51 -5.23
C ALA A 148 8.70 3.45 -4.43
N PHE A 149 8.08 2.95 -3.37
CA PHE A 149 8.61 1.83 -2.57
C PHE A 149 7.78 0.58 -2.87
N ASN A 150 8.44 -0.44 -3.41
CA ASN A 150 7.91 -1.80 -3.53
C ASN A 150 8.41 -2.63 -2.35
N ILE A 151 7.53 -3.01 -1.44
CA ILE A 151 7.83 -3.86 -0.29
C ILE A 151 7.39 -5.27 -0.65
N ASP A 152 8.31 -6.06 -1.22
CA ASP A 152 7.99 -7.26 -1.96
C ASP A 152 9.14 -8.28 -1.91
N ALA A 153 8.82 -9.57 -1.99
CA ALA A 153 9.80 -10.65 -2.22
C ALA A 153 10.27 -10.70 -3.68
N HIS A 154 9.49 -10.14 -4.59
CA HIS A 154 9.73 -10.09 -6.03
C HIS A 154 10.13 -8.68 -6.47
N LEU A 155 10.62 -8.56 -7.72
CA LEU A 155 11.01 -7.27 -8.33
C LEU A 155 9.94 -6.73 -9.28
N ASP A 156 9.02 -7.56 -9.70
CA ASP A 156 7.87 -7.26 -10.56
C ASP A 156 8.15 -6.38 -11.78
N VAL A 157 9.31 -6.68 -12.41
CA VAL A 157 9.77 -6.04 -13.65
C VAL A 157 9.89 -7.03 -14.80
N ARG A 158 8.97 -8.00 -14.88
CA ARG A 158 8.92 -8.96 -16.00
C ARG A 158 8.76 -8.25 -17.33
N ALA A 159 9.38 -8.81 -18.37
CA ALA A 159 9.33 -8.27 -19.74
C ALA A 159 8.15 -8.85 -20.55
N ASP A 160 7.08 -9.22 -19.88
CA ASP A 160 5.91 -9.81 -20.53
C ASP A 160 5.14 -8.74 -21.32
N LEU A 161 4.64 -9.13 -22.50
CA LEU A 161 3.87 -8.22 -23.37
C LEU A 161 2.46 -7.92 -22.83
N ILE A 162 1.94 -8.81 -21.99
CA ILE A 162 0.60 -8.70 -21.40
C ILE A 162 0.76 -8.35 -19.92
N ARG A 163 0.02 -7.34 -19.47
CA ARG A 163 -0.02 -6.92 -18.07
C ARG A 163 -0.38 -8.08 -17.15
N ASN A 164 0.39 -8.26 -16.09
CA ASN A 164 0.16 -9.25 -15.05
C ASN A 164 0.78 -8.78 -13.72
N SER A 165 0.60 -9.54 -12.64
CA SER A 165 1.10 -9.13 -11.32
C SER A 165 2.62 -9.04 -11.21
N GLY A 166 3.38 -9.56 -12.17
CA GLY A 166 4.84 -9.46 -12.23
C GLY A 166 5.38 -8.33 -13.14
N THR A 167 4.54 -7.42 -13.65
CA THR A 167 4.96 -6.43 -14.65
C THR A 167 4.83 -4.95 -14.21
N PRO A 168 4.19 -4.58 -13.07
CA PRO A 168 3.78 -3.20 -12.81
C PRO A 168 4.95 -2.21 -12.79
N TYR A 169 6.04 -2.55 -12.10
CA TYR A 169 7.17 -1.63 -11.97
C TYR A 169 7.97 -1.47 -13.27
N ARG A 170 7.98 -2.51 -14.13
CA ARG A 170 8.55 -2.34 -15.47
C ARG A 170 7.76 -1.34 -16.30
N GLN A 171 6.44 -1.44 -16.28
CA GLN A 171 5.59 -0.50 -17.00
C GLN A 171 5.78 0.93 -16.50
N LEU A 172 5.79 1.16 -15.18
CA LEU A 172 6.04 2.46 -14.57
C LEU A 172 7.36 3.09 -15.05
N LEU A 173 8.43 2.29 -15.14
CA LEU A 173 9.75 2.73 -15.61
C LEU A 173 9.75 3.02 -17.11
N GLU A 174 9.19 2.12 -17.93
CA GLU A 174 9.22 2.24 -19.39
C GLU A 174 8.30 3.35 -19.91
N GLU A 175 7.22 3.63 -19.21
CA GLU A 175 6.29 4.73 -19.52
C GLU A 175 6.73 6.08 -18.89
N GLY A 176 7.82 6.08 -18.10
CA GLY A 176 8.34 7.29 -17.45
C GLY A 176 7.43 7.85 -16.35
N CYS A 177 6.56 7.01 -15.76
CA CYS A 177 5.74 7.39 -14.62
C CYS A 177 6.57 7.64 -13.37
N ILE A 178 7.68 6.93 -13.22
CA ILE A 178 8.69 7.12 -12.16
C ILE A 178 10.08 7.14 -12.77
N ALA A 179 10.97 7.94 -12.20
CA ALA A 179 12.39 7.88 -12.53
C ALA A 179 13.02 6.65 -11.86
N PRO A 180 13.96 5.96 -12.53
CA PRO A 180 14.56 4.75 -11.96
C PRO A 180 15.23 4.95 -10.60
N ASP A 181 15.88 6.09 -10.35
CA ASP A 181 16.49 6.45 -9.08
C ASP A 181 15.47 6.83 -7.97
N ASN A 182 14.18 6.86 -8.30
CA ASN A 182 13.08 7.02 -7.38
C ASN A 182 12.35 5.70 -7.08
N LEU A 183 12.78 4.56 -7.64
CA LEU A 183 12.26 3.23 -7.35
C LEU A 183 13.10 2.52 -6.30
N PHE A 184 12.45 2.03 -5.26
CA PHE A 184 13.05 1.33 -4.12
C PHE A 184 12.40 -0.06 -3.96
N GLU A 185 13.16 -1.11 -4.26
CA GLU A 185 12.79 -2.51 -4.11
C GLU A 185 13.28 -3.02 -2.76
N ILE A 186 12.38 -3.27 -1.83
CA ILE A 186 12.70 -3.54 -0.44
C ILE A 186 12.19 -4.92 0.00
N GLY A 187 13.09 -5.78 0.43
CA GLY A 187 12.75 -7.12 0.91
C GLY A 187 12.88 -8.21 -0.13
N TYR A 188 13.26 -7.84 -1.37
CA TYR A 188 13.36 -8.82 -2.44
C TYR A 188 14.28 -9.99 -2.08
N GLN A 189 13.96 -11.17 -2.63
CA GLN A 189 14.69 -12.40 -2.35
C GLN A 189 15.41 -12.88 -3.61
N PRO A 190 16.77 -12.97 -3.61
CA PRO A 190 17.53 -13.36 -4.80
C PRO A 190 17.13 -14.73 -5.38
N PHE A 191 16.69 -15.67 -4.53
CA PHE A 191 16.27 -17.00 -4.99
C PHE A 191 14.88 -17.00 -5.66
N ALA A 192 14.07 -15.95 -5.46
CA ALA A 192 12.75 -15.79 -6.07
C ALA A 192 12.80 -14.94 -7.36
N ASN A 193 13.95 -14.36 -7.68
CA ASN A 193 14.08 -13.38 -8.76
C ASN A 193 15.11 -13.77 -9.81
N SER A 194 14.85 -13.38 -11.06
CA SER A 194 15.80 -13.53 -12.14
C SER A 194 16.98 -12.54 -11.99
N PRO A 195 18.24 -12.99 -12.11
CA PRO A 195 19.38 -12.10 -12.10
C PRO A 195 19.39 -11.12 -13.30
N VAL A 196 18.63 -11.41 -14.35
CA VAL A 196 18.45 -10.49 -15.48
C VAL A 196 17.60 -9.29 -15.07
N TYR A 197 16.56 -9.51 -14.27
CA TYR A 197 15.67 -8.43 -13.78
C TYR A 197 16.37 -7.59 -12.69
N GLU A 198 17.14 -8.24 -11.82
CA GLU A 198 17.97 -7.51 -10.86
C GLU A 198 18.98 -6.59 -11.57
N ARG A 199 19.64 -7.09 -12.61
CA ARG A 199 20.56 -6.28 -13.43
C ARG A 199 19.83 -5.16 -14.16
N TYR A 200 18.65 -5.44 -14.73
CA TYR A 200 17.81 -4.44 -15.40
C TYR A 200 17.55 -3.22 -14.51
N LEU A 201 17.23 -3.43 -13.25
CA LEU A 201 17.00 -2.37 -12.27
C LEU A 201 18.30 -1.67 -11.85
N ARG A 202 19.35 -2.42 -11.52
CA ARG A 202 20.64 -1.86 -11.09
C ARG A 202 21.28 -0.98 -12.17
N ASP A 203 21.27 -1.43 -13.42
CA ASP A 203 21.84 -0.69 -14.55
C ASP A 203 21.09 0.64 -14.81
N ARG A 204 19.86 0.76 -14.34
CA ARG A 204 19.05 1.98 -14.41
C ARG A 204 19.15 2.88 -13.18
N GLY A 205 19.80 2.42 -12.12
CA GLY A 205 19.99 3.19 -10.90
C GLY A 205 18.90 3.00 -9.83
N ALA A 206 18.00 2.04 -9.98
CA ALA A 206 17.02 1.71 -8.95
C ALA A 206 17.70 1.18 -7.67
N HIS A 207 17.07 1.40 -6.53
CA HIS A 207 17.57 1.02 -5.23
C HIS A 207 17.03 -0.35 -4.81
N LEU A 208 17.92 -1.33 -4.66
CA LEU A 208 17.56 -2.69 -4.29
C LEU A 208 18.14 -3.05 -2.93
N VAL A 209 17.26 -3.44 -2.01
CA VAL A 209 17.62 -3.93 -0.67
C VAL A 209 17.01 -5.32 -0.49
N SER A 210 17.82 -6.35 -0.49
CA SER A 210 17.35 -7.71 -0.22
C SER A 210 16.90 -7.87 1.24
N LEU A 211 16.10 -8.90 1.51
CA LEU A 211 15.68 -9.22 2.88
C LEU A 211 16.88 -9.40 3.83
N ASP A 212 17.96 -10.07 3.36
CA ASP A 212 19.17 -10.23 4.17
C ASP A 212 19.83 -8.88 4.48
N GLN A 213 19.92 -7.99 3.48
CA GLN A 213 20.46 -6.65 3.68
C GLN A 213 19.58 -5.81 4.64
N LEU A 214 18.25 -5.94 4.53
CA LEU A 214 17.31 -5.28 5.43
C LEU A 214 17.57 -5.69 6.89
N ARG A 215 17.86 -6.96 7.15
CA ARG A 215 18.12 -7.51 8.49
C ARG A 215 19.51 -7.19 9.05
N THR A 216 20.47 -6.77 8.22
CA THR A 216 21.81 -6.37 8.71
C THR A 216 21.82 -5.01 9.40
N ARG A 217 20.75 -4.21 9.25
CA ARG A 217 20.63 -2.86 9.80
C ARG A 217 19.25 -2.66 10.44
N LYS A 218 19.12 -1.67 11.31
CA LYS A 218 17.78 -1.24 11.77
C LYS A 218 16.96 -0.73 10.58
N ILE A 219 15.73 -1.21 10.42
CA ILE A 219 14.78 -0.79 9.36
C ILE A 219 14.70 0.74 9.29
N SER A 220 14.54 1.40 10.44
CA SER A 220 14.48 2.86 10.54
C SER A 220 15.69 3.58 9.93
N ARG A 221 16.90 3.03 10.03
CA ARG A 221 18.10 3.63 9.41
C ARG A 221 18.12 3.52 7.90
N ILE A 222 17.64 2.39 7.36
CA ILE A 222 17.55 2.20 5.90
C ILE A 222 16.60 3.22 5.32
N PHE A 223 15.39 3.32 5.87
CA PHE A 223 14.38 4.25 5.39
C PHE A 223 14.74 5.72 5.63
N SER A 224 15.41 6.07 6.74
CA SER A 224 15.91 7.44 6.94
C SER A 224 16.82 7.88 5.82
N HIS A 225 17.69 6.98 5.31
CA HIS A 225 18.57 7.28 4.19
C HIS A 225 17.79 7.50 2.89
N PHE A 226 16.87 6.60 2.55
CA PHE A 226 16.09 6.66 1.30
C PHE A 226 15.09 7.82 1.30
N LEU A 227 14.45 8.07 2.42
CA LEU A 227 13.50 9.17 2.57
C LEU A 227 14.20 10.52 2.65
N ARG A 228 15.56 10.56 2.61
CA ARG A 228 16.38 11.77 2.75
C ARG A 228 16.00 12.57 3.99
N LEU A 229 15.62 11.85 5.03
CA LEU A 229 15.33 12.43 6.33
C LEU A 229 16.64 12.90 6.95
N PRO A 230 16.68 14.06 7.62
CA PRO A 230 17.76 14.32 8.55
C PRO A 230 17.78 13.12 9.49
N THR A 231 18.96 12.54 9.70
CA THR A 231 19.13 11.33 10.48
C THR A 231 18.29 11.49 11.74
N LEU A 232 17.17 10.75 11.80
CA LEU A 232 16.51 10.51 13.07
C LEU A 232 17.59 9.83 13.91
N VAL A 233 18.29 10.60 14.72
CA VAL A 233 19.02 10.07 15.84
C VAL A 233 17.90 9.61 16.76
N ILE A 234 17.39 8.42 16.48
CA ILE A 234 16.73 7.62 17.48
C ILE A 234 17.89 7.31 18.43
N SER A 235 18.06 8.18 19.39
CA SER A 235 18.97 7.92 20.50
C SER A 235 18.45 6.63 21.13
N ASP A 236 19.35 5.73 21.51
CA ASP A 236 18.97 4.54 22.31
C ASP A 236 18.44 4.94 23.71
N SER A 237 18.30 6.23 23.97
CA SER A 237 17.61 6.82 25.13
C SER A 237 16.22 7.29 24.69
N ASP A 238 15.19 6.93 25.46
CA ASP A 238 13.76 7.20 25.28
C ASP A 238 13.37 8.70 25.24
N GLU A 239 14.27 9.60 24.91
CA GLU A 239 13.96 11.02 24.71
C GLU A 239 13.45 11.24 23.29
N GLU A 240 12.14 11.44 23.15
CA GLU A 240 11.48 11.92 21.94
C GLU A 240 12.05 13.29 21.55
N VAL A 241 12.98 13.30 20.58
CA VAL A 241 13.37 14.54 19.93
C VAL A 241 12.23 14.96 19.01
N SER A 242 11.47 15.98 19.40
CA SER A 242 10.42 16.56 18.57
C SER A 242 11.04 17.14 17.28
N MET A 243 10.84 16.42 16.17
CA MET A 243 11.31 16.80 14.83
C MET A 243 10.25 17.59 14.03
N GLU A 244 9.11 17.91 14.64
CA GLU A 244 7.96 18.54 13.97
C GLU A 244 8.25 19.80 13.14
N PRO A 245 9.05 20.79 13.59
CA PRO A 245 9.20 22.02 12.84
C PRO A 245 9.93 21.87 11.50
N ILE A 246 10.88 20.93 11.42
CA ILE A 246 11.70 20.73 10.19
C ILE A 246 10.90 20.02 9.10
N TRP A 247 9.97 19.15 9.49
CA TRP A 247 9.10 18.40 8.59
C TRP A 247 8.02 19.26 7.93
N GLN A 248 7.42 20.17 8.70
CA GLN A 248 6.37 21.05 8.20
C GLN A 248 6.87 21.98 7.09
N ALA A 249 8.08 22.49 7.22
CA ALA A 249 8.66 23.43 6.27
C ALA A 249 9.12 22.81 4.95
N ARG A 250 9.41 21.49 4.90
CA ARG A 250 9.97 20.80 3.72
C ARG A 250 9.02 19.89 2.99
N ALA A 251 7.94 19.42 3.61
CA ALA A 251 7.02 18.45 3.00
C ALA A 251 6.34 18.95 1.72
N SER A 252 6.19 20.27 1.55
CA SER A 252 5.60 20.88 0.34
C SER A 252 6.56 20.97 -0.86
N ILE A 253 7.87 20.76 -0.64
CA ILE A 253 8.92 20.92 -1.66
C ILE A 253 9.50 19.54 -2.08
N LEU A 254 9.23 18.50 -1.30
CA LEU A 254 9.75 17.17 -1.53
C LEU A 254 8.72 16.30 -2.28
N PRO A 255 9.19 15.33 -3.11
CA PRO A 255 8.32 14.49 -3.90
C PRO A 255 7.35 13.67 -3.03
N PRO A 256 6.10 13.46 -3.49
CA PRO A 256 5.17 12.56 -2.83
C PRO A 256 5.65 11.12 -2.89
N ILE A 257 5.06 10.27 -2.04
CA ILE A 257 5.47 8.87 -1.93
C ILE A 257 4.29 7.94 -2.21
N PHE A 258 4.55 6.95 -3.05
CA PHE A 258 3.77 5.73 -3.22
C PHE A 258 4.43 4.59 -2.44
N TRP A 259 3.61 3.82 -1.72
CA TRP A 259 4.01 2.60 -1.03
C TRP A 259 3.17 1.43 -1.52
N GLY A 260 3.79 0.47 -2.20
CA GLY A 260 3.20 -0.82 -2.53
C GLY A 260 3.66 -1.86 -1.50
N PHE A 261 2.72 -2.51 -0.83
CA PHE A 261 2.96 -3.61 0.09
C PHE A 261 2.39 -4.89 -0.53
N ASP A 262 3.25 -5.68 -1.16
CA ASP A 262 2.90 -7.04 -1.53
C ASP A 262 3.01 -7.95 -0.30
N LEU A 263 1.91 -8.58 0.07
CA LEU A 263 1.85 -9.38 1.30
C LEU A 263 2.66 -10.69 1.20
N ASP A 264 3.09 -11.09 0.01
CA ASP A 264 3.94 -12.27 -0.16
C ASP A 264 5.41 -12.03 0.25
N VAL A 265 5.79 -10.77 0.51
CA VAL A 265 7.05 -10.43 1.19
C VAL A 265 7.15 -11.05 2.59
N VAL A 266 6.00 -11.29 3.21
CA VAL A 266 5.91 -11.86 4.56
C VAL A 266 6.03 -13.38 4.50
N CYS A 267 6.72 -13.97 5.48
CA CYS A 267 6.85 -15.42 5.55
C CYS A 267 5.48 -16.11 5.68
N ALA A 268 5.33 -17.27 5.06
CA ALA A 268 4.08 -18.03 5.05
C ALA A 268 3.61 -18.49 6.45
N ALA A 269 4.47 -18.42 7.47
CA ALA A 269 4.08 -18.67 8.86
C ALA A 269 3.15 -17.54 9.37
N ASP A 270 3.41 -16.30 8.98
CA ASP A 270 2.65 -15.12 9.39
C ASP A 270 1.57 -14.74 8.36
N ALA A 271 1.84 -14.91 7.05
CA ALA A 271 0.93 -14.61 5.95
C ALA A 271 0.80 -15.79 4.96
N PRO A 272 0.06 -16.85 5.30
CA PRO A 272 -0.11 -18.01 4.40
C PRO A 272 -1.03 -17.73 3.22
N GLY A 273 -1.95 -16.77 3.35
CA GLY A 273 -2.98 -16.43 2.37
C GLY A 273 -2.49 -15.40 1.37
N VAL A 274 -1.54 -15.78 0.51
CA VAL A 274 -1.01 -14.95 -0.57
C VAL A 274 -0.92 -15.75 -1.87
N SER A 275 -0.75 -15.07 -3.00
CA SER A 275 -0.69 -15.71 -4.32
C SER A 275 0.56 -16.55 -4.50
N ALA A 276 1.71 -16.14 -3.96
CA ALA A 276 3.00 -16.82 -4.05
C ALA A 276 3.67 -16.92 -2.66
N PRO A 277 3.25 -17.88 -1.80
CA PRO A 277 3.73 -17.95 -0.42
C PRO A 277 5.22 -18.32 -0.33
N ASN A 278 5.97 -17.55 0.44
CA ASN A 278 7.38 -17.76 0.71
C ASN A 278 7.60 -18.41 2.08
N PRO A 279 8.39 -19.50 2.18
CA PRO A 279 8.71 -20.10 3.48
C PRO A 279 9.64 -19.21 4.33
N ILE A 280 10.41 -18.34 3.68
CA ILE A 280 11.28 -17.35 4.29
C ILE A 280 10.83 -15.98 3.78
N GLY A 281 10.54 -15.06 4.69
CA GLY A 281 10.05 -13.73 4.35
C GLY A 281 10.22 -12.78 5.52
N MET A 282 9.74 -11.55 5.39
CA MET A 282 9.61 -10.65 6.53
C MET A 282 8.73 -11.26 7.61
N THR A 283 8.96 -10.86 8.84
CA THR A 283 8.00 -11.10 9.92
C THR A 283 6.85 -10.09 9.84
N GLY A 284 5.71 -10.41 10.42
CA GLY A 284 4.61 -9.45 10.56
C GLY A 284 5.02 -8.17 11.29
N ASP A 285 5.94 -8.26 12.25
CA ASP A 285 6.52 -7.12 12.96
C ASP A 285 7.36 -6.22 12.05
N GLU A 286 8.22 -6.79 11.19
CA GLU A 286 9.02 -6.03 10.22
C GLU A 286 8.11 -5.27 9.24
N LEU A 287 7.04 -5.92 8.75
CA LEU A 287 6.02 -5.29 7.90
C LEU A 287 5.35 -4.10 8.62
N CYS A 288 4.89 -4.28 9.86
CA CYS A 288 4.24 -3.24 10.65
C CYS A 288 5.18 -2.06 10.97
N GLN A 289 6.47 -2.31 11.16
CA GLN A 289 7.47 -1.24 11.33
C GLN A 289 7.58 -0.38 10.06
N ILE A 290 7.63 -1.02 8.86
CA ILE A 290 7.67 -0.30 7.58
C ILE A 290 6.36 0.47 7.36
N ALA A 291 5.21 -0.15 7.66
CA ALA A 291 3.90 0.50 7.60
C ALA A 291 3.81 1.74 8.51
N SER A 292 4.39 1.68 9.71
CA SER A 292 4.48 2.84 10.60
C SER A 292 5.32 3.98 10.00
N ILE A 293 6.45 3.64 9.35
CA ILE A 293 7.30 4.61 8.66
C ILE A 293 6.53 5.25 7.50
N ALA A 294 5.83 4.45 6.69
CA ALA A 294 5.00 4.93 5.60
C ALA A 294 3.93 5.92 6.10
N GLY A 295 3.25 5.60 7.20
CA GLY A 295 2.26 6.48 7.80
C GLY A 295 2.84 7.75 8.40
N PHE A 296 4.03 7.70 8.97
CA PHE A 296 4.68 8.84 9.60
C PHE A 296 5.16 9.90 8.60
N ASP A 297 5.52 9.52 7.38
CA ASP A 297 5.98 10.48 6.37
C ASP A 297 4.81 11.29 5.77
N ARG A 298 4.82 12.60 5.98
CA ARG A 298 3.76 13.52 5.50
C ARG A 298 3.61 13.56 3.98
N ARG A 299 4.62 13.10 3.22
CA ARG A 299 4.62 13.02 1.76
C ARG A 299 3.85 11.81 1.25
N THR A 300 3.57 10.82 2.09
CA THR A 300 2.79 9.64 1.72
C THR A 300 1.44 10.05 1.16
N ARG A 301 1.17 9.65 -0.09
CA ARG A 301 -0.07 9.91 -0.80
C ARG A 301 -0.89 8.66 -1.00
N ILE A 302 -0.25 7.57 -1.40
CA ILE A 302 -0.89 6.30 -1.67
C ILE A 302 -0.16 5.21 -0.89
N VAL A 303 -0.90 4.37 -0.20
CA VAL A 303 -0.42 3.12 0.40
C VAL A 303 -1.31 2.00 -0.10
N GLU A 304 -0.73 1.10 -0.86
CA GLU A 304 -1.39 -0.06 -1.44
C GLU A 304 -1.03 -1.32 -0.67
N PHE A 305 -2.00 -2.24 -0.54
CA PHE A 305 -1.80 -3.59 -0.02
C PHE A 305 -2.37 -4.59 -1.02
N SER A 306 -1.52 -5.46 -1.58
CA SER A 306 -1.86 -6.41 -2.64
C SER A 306 -1.54 -7.86 -2.27
N GLU A 307 -1.92 -8.79 -3.14
CA GLU A 307 -1.65 -10.23 -3.12
C GLU A 307 -2.26 -11.00 -1.94
N VAL A 308 -3.04 -10.36 -1.06
CA VAL A 308 -3.81 -11.10 -0.04
C VAL A 308 -4.80 -12.04 -0.72
N ASN A 309 -4.74 -13.32 -0.38
CA ASN A 309 -5.57 -14.35 -0.99
C ASN A 309 -6.40 -15.09 0.08
N PRO A 310 -7.63 -14.65 0.35
CA PRO A 310 -8.49 -15.27 1.37
C PRO A 310 -8.80 -16.74 1.13
N SER A 311 -8.75 -17.20 -0.13
CA SER A 311 -9.01 -18.62 -0.46
C SER A 311 -7.94 -19.58 0.11
N TYR A 312 -6.77 -19.07 0.42
CA TYR A 312 -5.65 -19.81 0.99
C TYR A 312 -5.24 -19.32 2.37
N ASP A 313 -6.00 -18.35 2.92
CA ASP A 313 -5.70 -17.80 4.24
C ASP A 313 -6.14 -18.79 5.34
N VAL A 314 -5.35 -18.86 6.39
CA VAL A 314 -5.62 -19.70 7.57
C VAL A 314 -6.10 -18.81 8.71
N ASP A 315 -7.31 -19.04 9.18
CA ASP A 315 -7.95 -18.25 10.25
C ASP A 315 -8.08 -16.74 9.92
N GLY A 316 -8.01 -16.34 8.67
CA GLY A 316 -7.94 -14.94 8.25
C GLY A 316 -6.68 -14.22 8.75
N ARG A 317 -5.58 -14.94 8.95
CA ARG A 317 -4.33 -14.44 9.53
C ARG A 317 -3.69 -13.38 8.67
N THR A 318 -3.62 -13.63 7.36
CA THR A 318 -3.06 -12.68 6.39
C THR A 318 -3.89 -11.40 6.30
N ALA A 319 -5.21 -11.53 6.18
CA ALA A 319 -6.12 -10.38 6.15
C ALA A 319 -6.06 -9.58 7.47
N ARG A 320 -5.92 -10.25 8.62
CA ARG A 320 -5.74 -9.59 9.92
C ARG A 320 -4.40 -8.89 10.04
N LEU A 321 -3.30 -9.50 9.55
CA LEU A 321 -1.99 -8.85 9.52
C LEU A 321 -2.02 -7.59 8.65
N THR A 322 -2.63 -7.69 7.46
CA THR A 322 -2.83 -6.53 6.58
C THR A 322 -3.62 -5.42 7.27
N ALA A 323 -4.71 -5.77 7.95
CA ALA A 323 -5.49 -4.80 8.73
C ALA A 323 -4.66 -4.12 9.84
N VAL A 324 -3.80 -4.87 10.53
CA VAL A 324 -2.88 -4.31 11.55
C VAL A 324 -1.84 -3.39 10.89
N ALA A 325 -1.28 -3.76 9.74
CA ALA A 325 -0.36 -2.89 8.99
C ALA A 325 -1.04 -1.58 8.56
N ILE A 326 -2.29 -1.64 8.05
CA ILE A 326 -3.10 -0.45 7.75
C ILE A 326 -3.29 0.41 9.01
N TRP A 327 -3.60 -0.22 10.13
CA TRP A 327 -3.74 0.50 11.40
C TRP A 327 -2.44 1.25 11.79
N HIS A 328 -1.27 0.63 11.56
CA HIS A 328 0.03 1.28 11.79
C HIS A 328 0.27 2.47 10.84
N VAL A 329 -0.15 2.37 9.58
CA VAL A 329 -0.13 3.51 8.65
C VAL A 329 -1.00 4.65 9.20
N LEU A 330 -2.24 4.36 9.59
CA LEU A 330 -3.17 5.36 10.14
C LEU A 330 -2.65 5.97 11.44
N ALA A 331 -2.03 5.18 12.33
CA ALA A 331 -1.43 5.67 13.57
C ALA A 331 -0.24 6.61 13.32
N GLY A 332 0.55 6.33 12.28
CA GLY A 332 1.59 7.26 11.81
C GLY A 332 0.98 8.56 11.30
N MET A 333 -0.05 8.51 10.46
CA MET A 333 -0.76 9.67 9.90
C MET A 333 -1.46 10.51 10.99
N ALA A 334 -2.00 9.88 12.02
CA ALA A 334 -2.69 10.56 13.13
C ALA A 334 -1.82 11.58 13.87
N ARG A 335 -0.49 11.47 13.76
CA ARG A 335 0.45 12.39 14.41
C ARG A 335 0.48 13.78 13.76
N TYR A 336 -0.08 13.92 12.55
CA TYR A 336 -0.06 15.19 11.82
C TYR A 336 -1.36 15.55 11.10
N LEU A 337 -2.34 14.66 11.06
CA LEU A 337 -3.69 14.90 10.55
C LEU A 337 -4.63 15.37 11.65
#